data_eb2b153a793a38a72f5b05cfcb599280
#
_entry.id   eb2b153a793a38a72f5b05cfcb599280
#
_cell.length_a   1.000
_cell.length_b   1.000
_cell.length_c   1.000
_cell.angle_alpha   90.00
_cell.angle_beta   90.00
_cell.angle_gamma   90.00
#
_symmetry.space_group_name_H-M   'P 1'
#
loop_
_entity.id
_entity.type
_entity.pdbx_description
1 polymer ?
#
loop_
_entity_poly.entity_id
_entity_poly.type
_entity_poly.pdbx_seq_one_letter_code
_entity_poly.pdbx_strand_id
1 'polypeptide(L)'
;CAMLGIEGARDEQSEWHLKEKIKNYLFVKGVDEDKIVVLVIDEGQKISGDCLEILREFLNYETNDFKLLQIIIFAQKEFRYILNNRPNLTDRINVLYYLKPLNFKQMQAMIKYRLAVARNFEIAPPIFSYLGYAAIYLATGGYPRKVVSLCHEVILKMIIRNRHKAGWFMVRSCVNDIAAPFFKRLKWAALSLLLVLALIFPV
;
A
#
# COMPACT_ATOMS: atom_id res chain seq x y z
N CYS A 1 -18.05 6.33 16.76
CA CYS A 1 -19.38 5.93 17.26
C CYS A 1 -20.32 5.54 16.11
N ALA A 2 -20.46 6.33 15.04
CA ALA A 2 -21.36 6.02 13.92
C ALA A 2 -21.04 4.66 13.25
N MET A 3 -19.77 4.32 13.07
CA MET A 3 -19.32 3.03 12.50
C MET A 3 -19.65 1.82 13.39
N LEU A 4 -19.81 2.03 14.70
CA LEU A 4 -20.15 0.99 15.66
C LEU A 4 -21.66 0.87 15.93
N GLY A 5 -22.50 1.64 15.20
CA GLY A 5 -23.94 1.70 15.41
C GLY A 5 -24.36 2.31 16.76
N ILE A 6 -23.45 3.07 17.40
CA ILE A 6 -23.73 3.72 18.68
C ILE A 6 -24.51 5.00 18.40
N GLU A 7 -25.81 5.02 18.70
CA GLU A 7 -26.71 6.17 18.51
C GLU A 7 -26.36 7.32 19.46
N GLY A 8 -26.66 8.57 19.02
CA GLY A 8 -26.53 9.78 19.85
C GLY A 8 -25.16 10.45 19.82
N ALA A 9 -24.31 10.16 18.81
CA ALA A 9 -22.97 10.76 18.69
C ALA A 9 -22.93 12.17 18.06
N ARG A 10 -24.07 12.79 17.77
CA ARG A 10 -24.14 14.06 17.01
C ARG A 10 -24.41 15.32 17.83
N ASP A 11 -24.84 15.21 19.09
CA ASP A 11 -25.05 16.37 19.96
C ASP A 11 -24.02 16.38 21.08
N GLU A 12 -23.41 17.53 21.32
CA GLU A 12 -22.54 18.03 22.41
C GLU A 12 -22.22 17.10 23.61
N GLN A 13 -22.02 15.78 23.34
CA GLN A 13 -21.61 14.86 24.39
C GLN A 13 -20.14 15.06 24.70
N SER A 14 -19.80 15.21 25.97
CA SER A 14 -18.42 15.33 26.40
C SER A 14 -17.61 14.12 25.92
N GLU A 15 -16.34 14.32 25.60
CA GLU A 15 -15.37 13.27 25.19
C GLU A 15 -15.42 12.06 26.13
N TRP A 16 -15.56 12.33 27.44
CA TRP A 16 -15.69 11.29 28.46
C TRP A 16 -16.89 10.38 28.20
N HIS A 17 -18.06 10.94 27.87
CA HIS A 17 -19.27 10.17 27.64
C HIS A 17 -19.17 9.27 26.40
N LEU A 18 -18.48 9.73 25.36
CA LEU A 18 -18.20 8.93 24.16
C LEU A 18 -17.23 7.79 24.45
N LYS A 19 -16.19 8.05 25.24
CA LYS A 19 -15.25 7.01 25.68
C LYS A 19 -15.94 5.92 26.51
N GLU A 20 -16.82 6.31 27.43
CA GLU A 20 -17.55 5.35 28.26
C GLU A 20 -18.55 4.51 27.42
N LYS A 21 -19.22 5.09 26.44
CA LYS A 21 -20.06 4.33 25.49
C LYS A 21 -19.25 3.32 24.69
N ILE A 22 -18.08 3.70 24.20
CA ILE A 22 -17.18 2.78 23.46
C ILE A 22 -16.71 1.65 24.38
N LYS A 23 -16.30 1.97 25.60
CA LYS A 23 -15.88 0.97 26.60
C LYS A 23 -16.98 -0.05 26.88
N ASN A 24 -18.21 0.42 27.13
CA ASN A 24 -19.35 -0.47 27.38
C ASN A 24 -19.66 -1.33 26.15
N TYR A 25 -19.59 -0.78 24.93
CA TYR A 25 -19.73 -1.56 23.71
C TYR A 25 -18.68 -2.66 23.60
N LEU A 26 -17.41 -2.33 23.83
CA LEU A 26 -16.31 -3.28 23.78
C LEU A 26 -16.47 -4.39 24.83
N PHE A 27 -16.94 -4.03 26.02
CA PHE A 27 -17.20 -4.99 27.10
C PHE A 27 -18.30 -5.99 26.72
N VAL A 28 -19.45 -5.49 26.27
CA VAL A 28 -20.55 -6.35 25.80
C VAL A 28 -20.09 -7.28 24.67
N LYS A 29 -19.37 -6.73 23.67
CA LYS A 29 -18.89 -7.54 22.55
C LYS A 29 -17.83 -8.56 22.96
N GLY A 30 -16.90 -8.18 23.82
CA GLY A 30 -15.81 -9.05 24.23
C GLY A 30 -16.21 -10.07 25.30
N VAL A 31 -17.01 -9.66 26.29
CA VAL A 31 -17.33 -10.51 27.44
C VAL A 31 -18.64 -11.26 27.24
N ASP A 32 -19.73 -10.56 26.89
CA ASP A 32 -21.05 -11.18 26.82
C ASP A 32 -21.26 -11.95 25.50
N GLU A 33 -20.67 -11.47 24.38
CA GLU A 33 -20.84 -12.10 23.07
C GLU A 33 -19.62 -12.92 22.62
N ASP A 34 -18.54 -12.97 23.39
CA ASP A 34 -17.28 -13.67 23.09
C ASP A 34 -16.71 -13.31 21.70
N LYS A 35 -16.75 -12.02 21.36
CA LYS A 35 -16.31 -11.49 20.07
C LYS A 35 -15.03 -10.68 20.19
N ILE A 36 -14.11 -10.87 19.25
CA ILE A 36 -12.92 -10.03 19.12
C ILE A 36 -13.29 -8.78 18.31
N VAL A 37 -13.13 -7.60 18.91
CA VAL A 37 -13.31 -6.33 18.21
C VAL A 37 -11.97 -5.88 17.66
N VAL A 38 -11.91 -5.64 16.35
CA VAL A 38 -10.70 -5.18 15.65
C VAL A 38 -10.95 -3.84 14.99
N LEU A 39 -10.17 -2.83 15.36
CA LEU A 39 -10.15 -1.53 14.70
C LEU A 39 -9.03 -1.53 13.64
N VAL A 40 -9.40 -1.38 12.38
CA VAL A 40 -8.46 -1.28 11.27
C VAL A 40 -8.37 0.17 10.82
N ILE A 41 -7.17 0.73 10.84
CA ILE A 41 -6.89 2.11 10.44
C ILE A 41 -5.96 2.09 9.23
N ASP A 42 -6.42 2.66 8.12
CA ASP A 42 -5.58 2.88 6.94
C ASP A 42 -5.04 4.32 6.94
N GLU A 43 -3.93 4.55 6.25
CA GLU A 43 -3.25 5.85 6.18
C GLU A 43 -2.85 6.40 7.58
N GLY A 44 -2.37 5.54 8.47
CA GLY A 44 -2.03 5.85 9.86
C GLY A 44 -1.08 7.05 10.04
N GLN A 45 -0.26 7.40 9.04
CA GLN A 45 0.58 8.60 9.06
C GLN A 45 -0.22 9.92 9.07
N LYS A 46 -1.53 9.87 8.79
CA LYS A 46 -2.42 11.05 8.84
C LYS A 46 -3.11 11.23 10.20
N ILE A 47 -2.95 10.29 11.11
CA ILE A 47 -3.58 10.36 12.44
C ILE A 47 -2.95 11.51 13.22
N SER A 48 -3.80 12.37 13.82
CA SER A 48 -3.34 13.43 14.71
C SER A 48 -2.75 12.87 16.01
N GLY A 49 -1.92 13.67 16.67
CA GLY A 49 -1.33 13.31 17.95
C GLY A 49 -2.36 12.97 19.03
N ASP A 50 -3.43 13.74 19.08
CA ASP A 50 -4.51 13.58 20.07
C ASP A 50 -5.29 12.28 19.81
N CYS A 51 -5.56 11.94 18.53
CA CYS A 51 -6.18 10.67 18.18
C CYS A 51 -5.31 9.47 18.56
N LEU A 52 -3.98 9.57 18.44
CA LEU A 52 -3.06 8.51 18.87
C LEU A 52 -3.11 8.31 20.39
N GLU A 53 -3.27 9.37 21.18
CA GLU A 53 -3.43 9.26 22.63
C GLU A 53 -4.76 8.58 22.97
N ILE A 54 -5.86 8.93 22.33
CA ILE A 54 -7.15 8.26 22.52
C ILE A 54 -7.05 6.76 22.18
N LEU A 55 -6.38 6.41 21.09
CA LEU A 55 -6.15 5.01 20.72
C LEU A 55 -5.31 4.28 21.77
N ARG A 56 -4.29 4.93 22.34
CA ARG A 56 -3.49 4.40 23.45
C ARG A 56 -4.34 4.13 24.70
N GLU A 57 -5.26 5.04 25.02
CA GLU A 57 -6.20 4.84 26.14
C GLU A 57 -7.11 3.62 25.91
N PHE A 58 -7.62 3.45 24.69
CA PHE A 58 -8.47 2.32 24.35
C PHE A 58 -7.74 0.97 24.43
N LEU A 59 -6.43 0.94 24.18
CA LEU A 59 -5.60 -0.26 24.36
C LEU A 59 -5.47 -0.70 25.83
N ASN A 60 -5.86 0.14 26.78
CA ASN A 60 -5.92 -0.22 28.21
C ASN A 60 -7.25 -0.88 28.59
N TYR A 61 -8.23 -0.94 27.67
CA TYR A 61 -9.48 -1.63 27.95
C TYR A 61 -9.26 -3.14 27.80
N GLU A 62 -9.15 -3.79 28.96
CA GLU A 62 -8.88 -5.22 29.06
C GLU A 62 -9.65 -5.83 30.24
N THR A 63 -9.88 -7.12 30.16
CA THR A 63 -10.28 -7.97 31.30
C THR A 63 -9.03 -8.60 31.88
N ASN A 64 -9.17 -9.43 32.91
CA ASN A 64 -8.03 -10.18 33.45
C ASN A 64 -7.42 -11.16 32.44
N ASP A 65 -8.21 -11.61 31.45
CA ASP A 65 -7.83 -12.70 30.55
C ASP A 65 -7.44 -12.19 29.15
N PHE A 66 -8.05 -11.08 28.64
CA PHE A 66 -7.83 -10.62 27.28
C PHE A 66 -8.11 -9.14 27.08
N LYS A 67 -7.57 -8.58 25.98
CA LYS A 67 -7.82 -7.20 25.55
C LYS A 67 -9.11 -7.10 24.76
N LEU A 68 -9.94 -6.12 25.13
CA LEU A 68 -11.25 -5.90 24.51
C LEU A 68 -11.14 -5.30 23.08
N LEU A 69 -10.04 -4.64 22.75
CA LEU A 69 -9.81 -4.03 21.45
C LEU A 69 -8.45 -4.42 20.89
N GLN A 70 -8.45 -4.89 19.65
CA GLN A 70 -7.26 -5.06 18.84
C GLN A 70 -7.17 -3.91 17.82
N ILE A 71 -6.00 -3.33 17.62
CA ILE A 71 -5.80 -2.23 16.65
C ILE A 71 -4.77 -2.65 15.60
N ILE A 72 -5.14 -2.52 14.33
CA ILE A 72 -4.25 -2.74 13.20
C ILE A 72 -4.11 -1.42 12.44
N ILE A 73 -2.89 -0.91 12.32
CA ILE A 73 -2.61 0.34 11.63
C ILE A 73 -1.79 0.05 10.37
N PHE A 74 -2.33 0.37 9.20
CA PHE A 74 -1.57 0.43 7.96
C PHE A 74 -1.08 1.86 7.76
N ALA A 75 0.23 2.02 7.58
CA ALA A 75 0.82 3.35 7.44
C ALA A 75 2.02 3.35 6.48
N GLN A 76 2.38 4.53 5.99
CA GLN A 76 3.60 4.75 5.24
C GLN A 76 4.83 4.74 6.18
N LYS A 77 6.03 4.64 5.61
CA LYS A 77 7.29 4.54 6.39
C LYS A 77 7.52 5.73 7.32
N GLU A 78 6.97 6.87 6.97
CA GLU A 78 7.03 8.13 7.71
C GLU A 78 6.37 8.01 9.09
N PHE A 79 5.41 7.11 9.25
CA PHE A 79 4.77 6.84 10.55
C PHE A 79 5.77 6.39 11.62
N ARG A 80 6.90 5.80 11.21
CA ARG A 80 7.97 5.45 12.13
C ARG A 80 8.53 6.65 12.89
N TYR A 81 8.63 7.81 12.25
CA TYR A 81 9.08 9.03 12.92
C TYR A 81 8.09 9.48 14.00
N ILE A 82 6.79 9.29 13.74
CA ILE A 82 5.73 9.58 14.72
C ILE A 82 5.85 8.64 15.91
N LEU A 83 6.07 7.34 15.68
CA LEU A 83 6.25 6.33 16.73
C LEU A 83 7.51 6.58 17.57
N ASN A 84 8.63 6.90 16.94
CA ASN A 84 9.90 7.18 17.65
C ASN A 84 9.78 8.35 18.66
N ASN A 85 8.91 9.30 18.39
CA ASN A 85 8.64 10.43 19.27
C ASN A 85 7.56 10.13 20.33
N ARG A 86 7.06 8.88 20.42
CA ARG A 86 5.98 8.45 21.31
C ARG A 86 6.28 7.08 21.92
N PRO A 87 7.24 6.99 22.86
CA PRO A 87 7.64 5.70 23.44
C PRO A 87 6.46 4.99 24.09
N ASN A 88 5.58 5.69 24.80
CA ASN A 88 4.42 5.12 25.47
C ASN A 88 3.42 4.42 24.53
N LEU A 89 3.33 4.85 23.25
CA LEU A 89 2.55 4.18 22.24
C LEU A 89 3.33 3.00 21.64
N THR A 90 4.62 3.19 21.42
CA THR A 90 5.50 2.18 20.82
C THR A 90 5.57 0.94 21.72
N ASP A 91 5.59 1.09 23.03
CA ASP A 91 5.61 -0.01 24.02
C ASP A 91 4.31 -0.85 23.99
N ARG A 92 3.24 -0.34 23.39
CA ARG A 92 1.97 -1.06 23.21
C ARG A 92 1.87 -1.79 21.87
N ILE A 93 2.86 -1.65 21.00
CA ILE A 93 2.91 -2.32 19.70
C ILE A 93 3.50 -3.71 19.87
N ASN A 94 2.66 -4.73 19.79
CA ASN A 94 3.10 -6.12 19.89
C ASN A 94 3.81 -6.60 18.61
N VAL A 95 3.35 -6.12 17.43
CA VAL A 95 3.88 -6.57 16.14
C VAL A 95 4.08 -5.37 15.22
N LEU A 96 5.31 -5.20 14.74
CA LEU A 96 5.66 -4.22 13.71
C LEU A 96 6.17 -4.96 12.48
N TYR A 97 5.43 -4.87 11.38
CA TYR A 97 5.77 -5.56 10.15
C TYR A 97 5.98 -4.60 8.98
N TYR A 98 7.10 -4.77 8.27
CA TYR A 98 7.41 -3.99 7.08
C TYR A 98 7.08 -4.77 5.81
N LEU A 99 6.10 -4.29 5.05
CA LEU A 99 5.78 -4.84 3.74
C LEU A 99 6.91 -4.51 2.75
N LYS A 100 7.55 -5.55 2.23
CA LYS A 100 8.58 -5.44 1.19
C LYS A 100 7.95 -5.55 -0.19
N PRO A 101 8.61 -5.01 -1.25
CA PRO A 101 8.21 -5.31 -2.62
C PRO A 101 8.16 -6.83 -2.85
N LEU A 102 7.29 -7.26 -3.74
CA LEU A 102 7.17 -8.66 -4.12
C LEU A 102 8.46 -9.14 -4.78
N ASN A 103 8.88 -10.36 -4.47
CA ASN A 103 9.92 -11.02 -5.24
C ASN A 103 9.38 -11.47 -6.61
N PHE A 104 10.25 -11.93 -7.50
CA PHE A 104 9.89 -12.33 -8.87
C PHE A 104 8.76 -13.39 -8.91
N LYS A 105 8.86 -14.43 -8.08
CA LYS A 105 7.86 -15.50 -8.01
C LYS A 105 6.50 -14.99 -7.50
N GLN A 106 6.52 -14.18 -6.46
CA GLN A 106 5.31 -13.58 -5.89
C GLN A 106 4.63 -12.63 -6.89
N MET A 107 5.42 -11.77 -7.56
CA MET A 107 4.91 -10.89 -8.61
C MET A 107 4.26 -11.70 -9.75
N GLN A 108 4.92 -12.75 -10.22
CA GLN A 108 4.38 -13.62 -11.26
C GLN A 108 3.07 -14.29 -10.81
N ALA A 109 3.02 -14.81 -9.58
CA ALA A 109 1.82 -15.39 -9.00
C ALA A 109 0.67 -14.37 -8.91
N MET A 110 0.96 -13.15 -8.43
CA MET A 110 -0.02 -12.06 -8.36
C MET A 110 -0.61 -11.72 -9.75
N ILE A 111 0.24 -11.58 -10.77
CA ILE A 111 -0.23 -11.29 -12.14
C ILE A 111 -1.12 -12.43 -12.65
N LYS A 112 -0.68 -13.68 -12.51
CA LYS A 112 -1.45 -14.86 -12.94
C LYS A 112 -2.80 -14.94 -12.24
N TYR A 113 -2.83 -14.74 -10.92
CA TYR A 113 -4.05 -14.76 -10.13
C TYR A 113 -5.03 -13.66 -10.59
N ARG A 114 -4.57 -12.43 -10.76
CA ARG A 114 -5.43 -11.33 -11.23
C ARG A 114 -6.00 -11.58 -12.63
N LEU A 115 -5.20 -12.17 -13.54
CA LEU A 115 -5.66 -12.54 -14.85
C LEU A 115 -6.68 -13.69 -14.79
N ALA A 116 -6.49 -14.67 -13.92
CA ALA A 116 -7.43 -15.75 -13.71
C ALA A 116 -8.78 -15.25 -13.19
N VAL A 117 -8.76 -14.37 -12.17
CA VAL A 117 -9.98 -13.73 -11.65
C VAL A 117 -10.71 -12.93 -12.73
N ALA A 118 -9.98 -12.14 -13.53
CA ALA A 118 -10.57 -11.34 -14.62
C ALA A 118 -11.20 -12.19 -15.74
N ARG A 119 -10.85 -13.48 -15.81
CA ARG A 119 -11.35 -14.45 -16.77
C ARG A 119 -12.34 -15.46 -16.15
N ASN A 120 -12.83 -15.19 -14.94
CA ASN A 120 -13.66 -16.14 -14.18
C ASN A 120 -13.03 -17.54 -14.07
N PHE A 121 -11.68 -17.60 -13.95
CA PHE A 121 -10.89 -18.85 -13.90
C PHE A 121 -10.99 -19.74 -15.15
N GLU A 122 -11.44 -19.21 -16.29
CA GLU A 122 -11.41 -19.93 -17.55
C GLU A 122 -9.98 -20.22 -18.00
N ILE A 123 -9.77 -21.40 -18.56
CA ILE A 123 -8.46 -21.83 -19.10
C ILE A 123 -8.16 -21.02 -20.35
N ALA A 124 -7.13 -20.20 -20.29
CA ALA A 124 -6.70 -19.39 -21.42
C ALA A 124 -5.17 -19.34 -21.51
N PRO A 125 -4.61 -19.17 -22.71
CA PRO A 125 -3.17 -19.13 -22.90
C PRO A 125 -2.54 -17.97 -22.12
N PRO A 126 -1.25 -18.13 -21.68
CA PRO A 126 -0.55 -17.12 -20.91
C PRO A 126 -0.31 -15.85 -21.76
N ILE A 127 -0.74 -14.70 -21.24
CA ILE A 127 -0.54 -13.39 -21.88
C ILE A 127 0.94 -12.99 -21.90
N PHE A 128 1.66 -13.23 -20.80
CA PHE A 128 3.06 -12.85 -20.65
C PHE A 128 3.99 -14.05 -20.83
N SER A 129 5.06 -13.87 -21.60
CA SER A 129 6.16 -14.82 -21.66
C SER A 129 7.01 -14.73 -20.38
N TYR A 130 7.91 -15.71 -20.13
CA TYR A 130 8.85 -15.64 -19.01
C TYR A 130 9.72 -14.39 -19.07
N LEU A 131 10.24 -14.04 -20.24
CA LEU A 131 11.02 -12.81 -20.46
C LEU A 131 10.14 -11.54 -20.30
N GLY A 132 8.85 -11.62 -20.60
CA GLY A 132 7.89 -10.56 -20.30
C GLY A 132 7.76 -10.30 -18.81
N TYR A 133 7.61 -11.35 -17.99
CA TYR A 133 7.63 -11.23 -16.53
C TYR A 133 8.96 -10.66 -16.01
N ALA A 134 10.09 -11.10 -16.56
CA ALA A 134 11.39 -10.56 -16.17
C ALA A 134 11.51 -9.06 -16.47
N ALA A 135 11.04 -8.61 -17.63
CA ALA A 135 11.03 -7.20 -17.99
C ALA A 135 10.12 -6.37 -17.05
N ILE A 136 8.94 -6.90 -16.68
CA ILE A 136 8.03 -6.25 -15.71
C ILE A 136 8.71 -6.12 -14.35
N TYR A 137 9.36 -7.19 -13.88
CA TYR A 137 10.03 -7.17 -12.57
C TYR A 137 11.16 -6.14 -12.51
N LEU A 138 12.02 -6.12 -13.51
CA LEU A 138 13.13 -5.16 -13.60
C LEU A 138 12.65 -3.71 -13.70
N ALA A 139 11.53 -3.47 -14.38
CA ALA A 139 10.97 -2.13 -14.53
C ALA A 139 10.26 -1.63 -13.28
N THR A 140 9.66 -2.53 -12.51
CA THR A 140 8.77 -2.17 -11.38
C THR A 140 9.41 -2.38 -10.02
N GLY A 141 10.51 -3.15 -9.93
CA GLY A 141 11.14 -3.54 -8.66
C GLY A 141 10.21 -4.36 -7.77
N GLY A 142 9.18 -5.01 -8.32
CA GLY A 142 8.20 -5.80 -7.57
C GLY A 142 7.17 -5.00 -6.78
N TYR A 143 7.07 -3.67 -6.96
CA TYR A 143 6.04 -2.86 -6.32
C TYR A 143 4.66 -3.14 -6.92
N PRO A 144 3.67 -3.67 -6.16
CA PRO A 144 2.40 -4.15 -6.71
C PRO A 144 1.66 -3.12 -7.56
N ARG A 145 1.56 -1.88 -7.10
CA ARG A 145 0.90 -0.79 -7.83
C ARG A 145 1.54 -0.53 -9.19
N LYS A 146 2.90 -0.47 -9.23
CA LYS A 146 3.65 -0.29 -10.48
C LYS A 146 3.49 -1.48 -11.42
N VAL A 147 3.50 -2.70 -10.87
CA VAL A 147 3.30 -3.94 -11.64
C VAL A 147 1.94 -3.92 -12.33
N VAL A 148 0.87 -3.60 -11.58
CA VAL A 148 -0.49 -3.56 -12.14
C VAL A 148 -0.61 -2.49 -13.22
N SER A 149 -0.11 -1.29 -12.98
CA SER A 149 -0.14 -0.20 -13.96
C SER A 149 0.59 -0.59 -15.25
N LEU A 150 1.81 -1.14 -15.14
CA LEU A 150 2.58 -1.56 -16.32
C LEU A 150 1.91 -2.72 -17.06
N CYS A 151 1.34 -3.71 -16.35
CA CYS A 151 0.60 -4.79 -16.99
C CYS A 151 -0.61 -4.27 -17.78
N HIS A 152 -1.34 -3.29 -17.23
CA HIS A 152 -2.47 -2.66 -17.92
C HIS A 152 -2.01 -1.98 -19.23
N GLU A 153 -0.96 -1.18 -19.20
CA GLU A 153 -0.38 -0.54 -20.38
C GLU A 153 0.06 -1.56 -21.46
N VAL A 154 0.72 -2.64 -21.01
CA VAL A 154 1.16 -3.70 -21.92
C VAL A 154 -0.02 -4.39 -22.58
N ILE A 155 -1.09 -4.69 -21.83
CA ILE A 155 -2.30 -5.33 -22.37
C ILE A 155 -2.99 -4.41 -23.38
N LEU A 156 -3.14 -3.11 -23.09
CA LEU A 156 -3.68 -2.14 -24.04
C LEU A 156 -2.86 -2.11 -25.34
N LYS A 157 -1.54 -2.07 -25.22
CA LYS A 157 -0.63 -2.08 -26.38
C LYS A 157 -0.70 -3.39 -27.18
N MET A 158 -0.93 -4.52 -26.50
CA MET A 158 -1.19 -5.82 -27.17
C MET A 158 -2.45 -5.76 -28.02
N ILE A 159 -3.53 -5.22 -27.49
CA ILE A 159 -4.81 -5.09 -28.19
C ILE A 159 -4.61 -4.20 -29.45
N ILE A 160 -4.01 -3.03 -29.28
CA ILE A 160 -3.75 -2.10 -30.40
C ILE A 160 -2.89 -2.73 -31.49
N ARG A 161 -1.93 -3.58 -31.12
CA ARG A 161 -1.02 -4.25 -32.07
C ARG A 161 -1.50 -5.62 -32.54
N ASN A 162 -2.68 -6.04 -32.15
CA ASN A 162 -3.25 -7.37 -32.43
C ASN A 162 -2.27 -8.51 -32.10
N ARG A 163 -1.66 -8.45 -30.91
CA ARG A 163 -0.73 -9.47 -30.43
C ARG A 163 -1.34 -10.28 -29.28
N HIS A 164 -1.15 -11.59 -29.30
CA HIS A 164 -1.70 -12.50 -28.29
C HIS A 164 -0.76 -12.72 -27.10
N LYS A 165 0.52 -12.36 -27.21
CA LYS A 165 1.53 -12.59 -26.17
C LYS A 165 2.51 -11.44 -26.03
N ALA A 166 2.75 -11.00 -24.79
CA ALA A 166 3.72 -9.98 -24.47
C ALA A 166 5.08 -10.60 -24.11
N GLY A 167 6.09 -10.26 -24.88
CA GLY A 167 7.48 -10.59 -24.61
C GLY A 167 8.25 -9.39 -24.04
N TRP A 168 9.57 -9.58 -23.88
CA TRP A 168 10.50 -8.56 -23.38
C TRP A 168 10.38 -7.21 -24.07
N PHE A 169 10.47 -7.20 -25.39
CA PHE A 169 10.49 -5.96 -26.17
C PHE A 169 9.18 -5.16 -26.07
N MET A 170 8.04 -5.86 -25.98
CA MET A 170 6.76 -5.20 -25.83
C MET A 170 6.65 -4.51 -24.46
N VAL A 171 7.02 -5.20 -23.38
CA VAL A 171 7.05 -4.61 -22.04
C VAL A 171 8.01 -3.43 -22.01
N ARG A 172 9.23 -3.58 -22.55
CA ARG A 172 10.24 -2.53 -22.57
C ARG A 172 9.77 -1.29 -23.32
N SER A 173 9.01 -1.46 -24.41
CA SER A 173 8.45 -0.32 -25.15
C SER A 173 7.42 0.48 -24.32
N CYS A 174 6.63 -0.17 -23.46
CA CYS A 174 5.72 0.54 -22.56
C CYS A 174 6.49 1.30 -21.45
N VAL A 175 7.54 0.70 -20.89
CA VAL A 175 8.40 1.38 -19.90
C VAL A 175 9.02 2.65 -20.47
N ASN A 176 9.50 2.60 -21.72
CA ASN A 176 10.10 3.75 -22.38
C ASN A 176 9.06 4.85 -22.65
N ASP A 177 7.83 4.50 -22.98
CA ASP A 177 6.74 5.46 -23.20
C ASP A 177 6.37 6.20 -21.89
N ILE A 178 6.38 5.50 -20.76
CA ILE A 178 6.12 6.07 -19.42
C ILE A 178 7.31 6.94 -18.95
N ALA A 179 8.55 6.53 -19.24
CA ALA A 179 9.78 7.22 -18.85
C ALA A 179 10.24 8.29 -19.83
N ALA A 180 9.62 8.38 -21.01
CA ALA A 180 10.02 9.28 -22.11
C ALA A 180 10.21 10.76 -21.71
N PRO A 181 9.37 11.37 -20.85
CA PRO A 181 9.58 12.76 -20.46
C PRO A 181 10.84 12.95 -19.60
N PHE A 182 11.20 11.96 -18.77
CA PHE A 182 12.35 12.07 -17.86
C PHE A 182 13.68 11.83 -18.61
N PHE A 183 13.75 10.79 -19.44
CA PHE A 183 14.96 10.46 -20.19
C PHE A 183 15.25 11.46 -21.32
N LYS A 184 14.24 12.08 -21.95
CA LYS A 184 14.45 13.17 -22.90
C LYS A 184 15.15 14.36 -22.22
N ARG A 185 14.68 14.78 -21.05
CA ARG A 185 15.31 15.87 -20.28
C ARG A 185 16.76 15.55 -19.90
N LEU A 186 17.05 14.30 -19.48
CA LEU A 186 18.39 13.88 -19.10
C LEU A 186 19.35 13.84 -20.33
N LYS A 187 18.89 13.38 -21.48
CA LYS A 187 19.68 13.39 -22.74
C LYS A 187 20.01 14.81 -23.20
N TRP A 188 19.06 15.72 -23.12
CA TRP A 188 19.30 17.12 -23.50
C TRP A 188 20.24 17.82 -22.49
N ALA A 189 20.12 17.53 -21.21
CA ALA A 189 21.05 18.03 -20.18
C ALA A 189 22.47 17.47 -20.36
N ALA A 190 22.62 16.19 -20.70
CA ALA A 190 23.93 15.60 -20.99
C ALA A 190 24.55 16.15 -22.28
N LEU A 191 23.74 16.39 -23.31
CA LEU A 191 24.17 16.96 -24.56
C LEU A 191 24.60 18.43 -24.41
N SER A 192 23.86 19.22 -23.62
CA SER A 192 24.22 20.61 -23.31
C SER A 192 25.50 20.69 -22.48
N LEU A 193 25.71 19.76 -21.52
CA LEU A 193 26.94 19.69 -20.75
C LEU A 193 28.16 19.33 -21.63
N LEU A 194 28.00 18.39 -22.57
CA LEU A 194 29.05 18.05 -23.54
C LEU A 194 29.40 19.20 -24.46
N LEU A 195 28.41 19.96 -24.92
CA LEU A 195 28.61 21.16 -25.74
C LEU A 195 29.36 22.26 -24.97
N VAL A 196 29.00 22.47 -23.71
CA VAL A 196 29.69 23.44 -22.84
C VAL A 196 31.14 23.03 -22.57
N LEU A 197 31.39 21.73 -22.33
CA LEU A 197 32.75 21.21 -22.16
C LEU A 197 33.60 21.35 -23.45
N ALA A 198 33.01 21.12 -24.62
CA ALA A 198 33.70 21.28 -25.89
C ALA A 198 34.03 22.74 -26.22
N LEU A 199 33.25 23.72 -25.67
CA LEU A 199 33.52 25.15 -25.81
C LEU A 199 34.59 25.66 -24.83
N ILE A 200 34.76 25.00 -23.69
CA ILE A 200 35.74 25.39 -22.64
C ILE A 200 37.14 24.79 -22.92
N PHE A 201 37.20 23.64 -23.60
CA PHE A 201 38.46 23.00 -23.99
C PHE A 201 38.53 22.81 -25.52
N PRO A 202 38.76 23.88 -26.29
CA PRO A 202 39.13 23.73 -27.70
C PRO A 202 40.52 23.13 -27.78
N VAL A 203 40.67 22.00 -28.49
CA VAL A 203 41.95 21.37 -28.81
C VAL A 203 42.75 22.26 -29.74
#